data_131c4e3cbd1224fa7f19614391224e3f
#
_entry.id   131c4e3cbd1224fa7f19614391224e3f
#
_cell.length_a   1.000
_cell.length_b   1.000
_cell.length_c   1.000
_cell.angle_alpha   90.00
_cell.angle_beta   90.00
_cell.angle_gamma   90.00
#
_symmetry.space_group_name_H-M   'P 1'
#
loop_
_entity.id
_entity.type
_entity.pdbx_description
1 polymer ?
#
loop_
_entity_poly.entity_id
_entity_poly.type
_entity_poly.pdbx_seq_one_letter_code
_entity_poly.pdbx_strand_id
1 'polypeptide(L)'
;MKEFFKYVLATVVGILAVTAFAGFMSLVMLASIALSGNSKPVVKDGSVLRISLSGQIAERVVDNPFQKLMGNKALQQQGLEDMLKAISVAQTKDEVKGIYLEAGAMAADFAALEELRKALQEFKKQSGKFVVAYGDIYTQGAYYVASVADKIYLNQTGMIDWHGIASQPIFYKDLLDKVGVKMQVFRVGTYKSFVEPYVLTQMSEANRQQTQSFIDDIWGVITRDVAASRKVKADSLNAYADRYTIFTDTKNYVKYRLVDSLTYADGLRDQLRALSGQDQVNFVEPAVLAQLEPSKPSDNEVAVYYAEGGIVDEASRSPLGSGESEIVGSKVVRDLDALANDEAVKAVVLRINSGGGSAFASEQMWRAIQLLKKKKPVVVSMGGMAASGGYYMSCGANQIFAEQTTLTGSIGIFGMVPDASGLLTDKLGLHFDVVKTNQASDFGAMGRPFYPAESAAMQAYVDRGYKLFLQRVAAGRGMKVEEVDRIAQGRVWTGQQALKHKLVDQLGTLDEAIKAAAKLAKVTDYATTTYPGKPSWMDQLMDVTAGDDYLESKLRTTLGVYYEPLRFVSTQSAYPTLQARIFFEPNLK
;
A
#
# COMPACT_ATOMS: atom_id res chain seq x y z
N MET A 1 26.41 -26.58 -49.52
CA MET A 1 26.04 -25.15 -49.68
C MET A 1 24.58 -24.95 -50.01
N LYS A 2 23.98 -25.63 -51.04
CA LYS A 2 22.55 -25.43 -51.39
C LYS A 2 21.58 -25.71 -50.21
N GLU A 3 21.79 -26.77 -49.45
CA GLU A 3 20.92 -27.10 -48.30
C GLU A 3 21.08 -26.07 -47.15
N PHE A 4 22.28 -25.58 -46.90
CA PHE A 4 22.48 -24.52 -45.91
C PHE A 4 21.69 -23.24 -46.24
N PHE A 5 21.77 -22.75 -47.46
CA PHE A 5 21.01 -21.58 -47.90
C PHE A 5 19.51 -21.81 -47.86
N LYS A 6 19.02 -23.02 -48.09
CA LYS A 6 17.60 -23.38 -47.99
C LYS A 6 17.10 -23.26 -46.52
N TYR A 7 17.89 -23.74 -45.54
CA TYR A 7 17.51 -23.60 -44.15
C TYR A 7 17.60 -22.14 -43.66
N VAL A 8 18.64 -21.41 -44.06
CA VAL A 8 18.73 -19.97 -43.76
C VAL A 8 17.56 -19.21 -44.32
N LEU A 9 17.19 -19.47 -45.59
CA LEU A 9 16.03 -18.82 -46.22
C LEU A 9 14.72 -19.18 -45.49
N ALA A 10 14.52 -20.46 -45.16
CA ALA A 10 13.35 -20.90 -44.39
C ALA A 10 13.25 -20.23 -43.04
N THR A 11 14.37 -20.07 -42.32
CA THR A 11 14.42 -19.37 -41.02
C THR A 11 14.09 -17.87 -41.18
N VAL A 12 14.66 -17.20 -42.16
CA VAL A 12 14.37 -15.78 -42.44
C VAL A 12 12.91 -15.57 -42.81
N VAL A 13 12.34 -16.42 -43.68
CA VAL A 13 10.90 -16.37 -44.05
C VAL A 13 10.04 -16.65 -42.81
N GLY A 14 10.43 -17.62 -41.96
CA GLY A 14 9.74 -17.91 -40.69
C GLY A 14 9.72 -16.72 -39.74
N ILE A 15 10.87 -16.07 -39.55
CA ILE A 15 10.98 -14.86 -38.70
C ILE A 15 10.13 -13.73 -39.28
N LEU A 16 10.20 -13.48 -40.60
CA LEU A 16 9.38 -12.44 -41.24
C LEU A 16 7.87 -12.73 -41.13
N ALA A 17 7.46 -13.98 -41.27
CA ALA A 17 6.05 -14.39 -41.11
C ALA A 17 5.58 -14.18 -39.64
N VAL A 18 6.38 -14.56 -38.65
CA VAL A 18 6.07 -14.35 -37.23
C VAL A 18 6.02 -12.85 -36.91
N THR A 19 6.97 -12.06 -37.42
CA THR A 19 6.98 -10.60 -37.21
C THR A 19 5.77 -9.92 -37.87
N ALA A 20 5.43 -10.31 -39.07
CA ALA A 20 4.25 -9.80 -39.78
C ALA A 20 2.95 -10.19 -39.08
N PHE A 21 2.83 -11.42 -38.58
CA PHE A 21 1.70 -11.88 -37.78
C PHE A 21 1.59 -11.14 -36.45
N ALA A 22 2.69 -10.96 -35.73
CA ALA A 22 2.73 -10.18 -34.51
C ALA A 22 2.35 -8.71 -34.74
N GLY A 23 2.84 -8.10 -35.82
CA GLY A 23 2.47 -6.74 -36.24
C GLY A 23 0.98 -6.62 -36.61
N PHE A 24 0.43 -7.60 -37.31
CA PHE A 24 -1.00 -7.65 -37.63
C PHE A 24 -1.86 -7.83 -36.38
N MET A 25 -1.49 -8.72 -35.47
CA MET A 25 -2.18 -8.90 -34.18
C MET A 25 -2.12 -7.63 -33.32
N SER A 26 -0.97 -6.94 -33.30
CA SER A 26 -0.83 -5.65 -32.62
C SER A 26 -1.74 -4.58 -33.22
N LEU A 27 -1.88 -4.51 -34.55
CA LEU A 27 -2.79 -3.60 -35.27
C LEU A 27 -4.26 -3.91 -34.97
N VAL A 28 -4.65 -5.18 -34.97
CA VAL A 28 -6.01 -5.62 -34.62
C VAL A 28 -6.32 -5.28 -33.15
N MET A 29 -5.36 -5.48 -32.27
CA MET A 29 -5.48 -5.15 -30.87
C MET A 29 -5.62 -3.63 -30.67
N LEU A 30 -4.80 -2.81 -31.32
CA LEU A 30 -4.90 -1.36 -31.28
C LEU A 30 -6.23 -0.85 -31.86
N ALA A 31 -6.69 -1.42 -32.97
CA ALA A 31 -7.98 -1.08 -33.56
C ALA A 31 -9.14 -1.47 -32.63
N SER A 32 -9.11 -2.64 -31.99
CA SER A 32 -10.15 -3.05 -31.03
C SER A 32 -10.19 -2.16 -29.79
N ILE A 33 -9.04 -1.69 -29.30
CA ILE A 33 -8.94 -0.74 -28.18
C ILE A 33 -9.46 0.64 -28.59
N ALA A 34 -9.09 1.13 -29.77
CA ALA A 34 -9.58 2.41 -30.29
C ALA A 34 -11.10 2.42 -30.51
N LEU A 35 -11.67 1.29 -30.95
CA LEU A 35 -13.11 1.14 -31.13
C LEU A 35 -13.89 0.93 -29.82
N SER A 36 -13.27 0.35 -28.79
CA SER A 36 -13.89 0.15 -27.48
C SER A 36 -13.80 1.38 -26.55
N GLY A 37 -12.92 2.34 -26.85
CA GLY A 37 -12.55 3.45 -25.98
C GLY A 37 -13.60 4.55 -25.78
N ASN A 38 -14.74 4.56 -26.49
CA ASN A 38 -15.71 5.66 -26.46
C ASN A 38 -17.14 5.29 -26.04
N SER A 39 -17.45 4.04 -25.74
CA SER A 39 -18.78 3.68 -25.27
C SER A 39 -18.80 3.62 -23.75
N LYS A 40 -19.56 4.51 -23.10
CA LYS A 40 -19.83 4.38 -21.66
C LYS A 40 -20.44 3.00 -21.41
N PRO A 41 -19.94 2.25 -20.41
CA PRO A 41 -20.47 0.94 -20.09
C PRO A 41 -21.96 1.05 -19.73
N VAL A 42 -22.77 0.17 -20.26
CA VAL A 42 -24.21 0.11 -20.00
C VAL A 42 -24.45 -0.89 -18.86
N VAL A 43 -25.00 -0.43 -17.75
CA VAL A 43 -25.47 -1.27 -16.66
C VAL A 43 -26.88 -1.73 -16.96
N LYS A 44 -27.10 -3.04 -17.00
CA LYS A 44 -28.42 -3.63 -17.20
C LYS A 44 -29.25 -3.56 -15.92
N ASP A 45 -30.56 -3.42 -16.05
CA ASP A 45 -31.43 -3.51 -14.87
C ASP A 45 -31.31 -4.88 -14.21
N GLY A 46 -31.41 -4.91 -12.88
CA GLY A 46 -31.21 -6.12 -12.09
C GLY A 46 -29.73 -6.53 -11.89
N SER A 47 -28.77 -5.66 -12.25
CA SER A 47 -27.34 -5.94 -12.05
C SER A 47 -26.98 -6.01 -10.56
N VAL A 48 -25.95 -6.81 -10.28
CA VAL A 48 -25.33 -6.96 -8.94
C VAL A 48 -23.86 -6.58 -9.06
N LEU A 49 -23.41 -5.64 -8.22
CA LEU A 49 -21.99 -5.31 -8.14
C LEU A 49 -21.24 -6.47 -7.48
N ARG A 50 -20.30 -7.08 -8.22
CA ARG A 50 -19.46 -8.14 -7.68
C ARG A 50 -18.12 -7.56 -7.23
N ILE A 51 -17.84 -7.64 -5.95
CA ILE A 51 -16.55 -7.27 -5.36
C ILE A 51 -15.82 -8.55 -4.98
N SER A 52 -14.70 -8.84 -5.66
CA SER A 52 -13.85 -9.97 -5.33
C SER A 52 -12.92 -9.59 -4.19
N LEU A 53 -13.01 -10.32 -3.08
CA LEU A 53 -12.10 -10.19 -1.93
C LEU A 53 -10.95 -11.19 -2.09
N SER A 54 -10.18 -11.05 -3.18
CA SER A 54 -9.06 -11.92 -3.53
C SER A 54 -7.92 -11.12 -4.17
N GLY A 55 -6.69 -11.66 -4.12
CA GLY A 55 -5.49 -10.97 -4.62
C GLY A 55 -5.05 -9.83 -3.71
N GLN A 56 -4.27 -8.91 -4.23
CA GLN A 56 -3.78 -7.75 -3.48
C GLN A 56 -4.68 -6.54 -3.69
N ILE A 57 -5.12 -5.89 -2.62
CA ILE A 57 -5.80 -4.59 -2.68
C ILE A 57 -4.74 -3.51 -2.45
N ALA A 58 -4.56 -2.65 -3.46
CA ALA A 58 -3.71 -1.46 -3.42
C ALA A 58 -4.57 -0.20 -3.43
N GLU A 59 -4.01 0.96 -3.12
CA GLU A 59 -4.76 2.22 -3.18
C GLU A 59 -5.32 2.45 -4.59
N ARG A 60 -4.47 2.27 -5.62
CA ARG A 60 -4.82 2.48 -7.03
C ARG A 60 -4.16 1.42 -7.90
N VAL A 61 -4.88 0.96 -8.90
CA VAL A 61 -4.37 0.00 -9.87
C VAL A 61 -4.56 0.53 -11.28
N VAL A 62 -3.60 0.24 -12.13
CA VAL A 62 -3.72 0.48 -13.56
C VAL A 62 -4.28 -0.76 -14.23
N ASP A 63 -5.31 -0.57 -15.03
CA ASP A 63 -5.96 -1.66 -15.73
C ASP A 63 -5.02 -2.22 -16.80
N ASN A 64 -4.45 -3.40 -16.55
CA ASN A 64 -3.54 -4.06 -17.47
C ASN A 64 -4.26 -5.22 -18.20
N PRO A 65 -4.54 -5.08 -19.52
CA PRO A 65 -5.23 -6.12 -20.30
C PRO A 65 -4.51 -7.46 -20.32
N PHE A 66 -3.17 -7.46 -20.21
CA PHE A 66 -2.37 -8.69 -20.20
C PHE A 66 -2.51 -9.47 -18.87
N GLN A 67 -2.62 -8.79 -17.75
CA GLN A 67 -2.88 -9.45 -16.46
C GLN A 67 -4.26 -10.14 -16.46
N LYS A 68 -5.26 -9.52 -17.10
CA LYS A 68 -6.59 -10.14 -17.28
C LYS A 68 -6.53 -11.40 -18.14
N LEU A 69 -5.69 -11.41 -19.18
CA LEU A 69 -5.52 -12.56 -20.06
C LEU A 69 -4.81 -13.74 -19.40
N MET A 70 -3.89 -13.47 -18.47
CA MET A 70 -3.13 -14.51 -17.74
C MET A 70 -3.97 -15.28 -16.70
N GLY A 71 -5.17 -14.84 -16.39
CA GLY A 71 -6.22 -15.62 -15.68
C GLY A 71 -5.95 -16.01 -14.23
N ASN A 72 -4.83 -15.66 -13.62
CA ASN A 72 -4.53 -16.02 -12.24
C ASN A 72 -5.09 -14.98 -11.25
N LYS A 73 -6.29 -15.24 -10.72
CA LYS A 73 -6.97 -14.34 -9.78
C LYS A 73 -6.15 -13.99 -8.53
N ALA A 74 -5.29 -14.89 -8.08
CA ALA A 74 -4.47 -14.67 -6.88
C ALA A 74 -3.34 -13.64 -7.09
N LEU A 75 -2.93 -13.41 -8.34
CA LEU A 75 -1.93 -12.41 -8.72
C LEU A 75 -2.56 -11.08 -9.17
N GLN A 76 -3.90 -11.00 -9.24
CA GLN A 76 -4.57 -9.77 -9.66
C GLN A 76 -4.50 -8.73 -8.55
N GLN A 77 -4.09 -7.52 -8.91
CA GLN A 77 -4.22 -6.36 -8.05
C GLN A 77 -5.58 -5.70 -8.28
N GLN A 78 -6.19 -5.21 -7.22
CA GLN A 78 -7.46 -4.49 -7.25
C GLN A 78 -7.29 -3.12 -6.59
N GLY A 79 -7.88 -2.08 -7.17
CA GLY A 79 -7.80 -0.73 -6.65
C GLY A 79 -8.89 -0.47 -5.62
N LEU A 80 -8.50 -0.05 -4.42
CA LEU A 80 -9.44 0.42 -3.39
C LEU A 80 -10.26 1.61 -3.92
N GLU A 81 -9.62 2.55 -4.62
CA GLU A 81 -10.28 3.69 -5.27
C GLU A 81 -11.46 3.25 -6.14
N ASP A 82 -11.24 2.25 -7.04
CA ASP A 82 -12.28 1.77 -7.95
C ASP A 82 -13.41 1.04 -7.19
N MET A 83 -13.08 0.29 -6.12
CA MET A 83 -14.07 -0.36 -5.28
C MET A 83 -14.97 0.66 -4.56
N LEU A 84 -14.37 1.68 -3.94
CA LEU A 84 -15.11 2.72 -3.21
C LEU A 84 -16.00 3.53 -4.15
N LYS A 85 -15.49 3.92 -5.32
CA LYS A 85 -16.28 4.59 -6.37
C LYS A 85 -17.44 3.73 -6.86
N ALA A 86 -17.18 2.44 -7.13
CA ALA A 86 -18.22 1.52 -7.55
C ALA A 86 -19.33 1.35 -6.51
N ILE A 87 -18.99 1.28 -5.22
CA ILE A 87 -19.96 1.22 -4.13
C ILE A 87 -20.80 2.49 -4.10
N SER A 88 -20.17 3.68 -4.23
CA SER A 88 -20.86 4.97 -4.29
C SER A 88 -21.84 5.06 -5.47
N VAL A 89 -21.41 4.62 -6.67
CA VAL A 89 -22.27 4.56 -7.86
C VAL A 89 -23.42 3.57 -7.66
N ALA A 90 -23.14 2.38 -7.14
CA ALA A 90 -24.14 1.34 -6.86
C ALA A 90 -25.21 1.82 -5.88
N GLN A 91 -24.86 2.71 -4.94
CA GLN A 91 -25.78 3.27 -3.97
C GLN A 91 -26.92 4.05 -4.62
N THR A 92 -26.61 4.82 -5.68
CA THR A 92 -27.54 5.76 -6.33
C THR A 92 -28.18 5.22 -7.61
N LYS A 93 -27.57 4.21 -8.28
CA LYS A 93 -28.09 3.64 -9.53
C LYS A 93 -29.16 2.58 -9.26
N ASP A 94 -30.38 2.81 -9.76
CA ASP A 94 -31.51 1.90 -9.57
C ASP A 94 -31.33 0.55 -10.29
N GLU A 95 -30.55 0.53 -11.37
CA GLU A 95 -30.24 -0.69 -12.11
C GLU A 95 -29.41 -1.69 -11.30
N VAL A 96 -28.67 -1.22 -10.28
CA VAL A 96 -27.89 -2.07 -9.36
C VAL A 96 -28.75 -2.40 -8.15
N LYS A 97 -29.06 -3.68 -7.97
CA LYS A 97 -29.96 -4.14 -6.89
C LYS A 97 -29.24 -4.43 -5.57
N GLY A 98 -27.94 -4.70 -5.62
CA GLY A 98 -27.15 -5.03 -4.42
C GLY A 98 -25.68 -5.32 -4.73
N ILE A 99 -24.98 -5.74 -3.69
CA ILE A 99 -23.55 -6.11 -3.77
C ILE A 99 -23.37 -7.58 -3.42
N TYR A 100 -22.58 -8.27 -4.20
CA TYR A 100 -22.08 -9.62 -3.93
C TYR A 100 -20.57 -9.55 -3.61
N LEU A 101 -20.19 -9.98 -2.40
CA LEU A 101 -18.83 -10.11 -1.95
C LEU A 101 -18.37 -11.56 -2.19
N GLU A 102 -17.51 -11.75 -3.18
CA GLU A 102 -16.88 -13.04 -3.50
C GLU A 102 -15.61 -13.19 -2.69
N ALA A 103 -15.63 -13.99 -1.62
CA ALA A 103 -14.47 -14.17 -0.74
C ALA A 103 -13.43 -15.10 -1.35
N GLY A 104 -12.16 -14.83 -1.05
CA GLY A 104 -11.01 -15.62 -1.50
C GLY A 104 -9.76 -15.29 -0.68
N ALA A 105 -8.60 -15.69 -1.22
CA ALA A 105 -7.31 -15.36 -0.63
C ALA A 105 -6.96 -13.90 -0.95
N MET A 106 -7.01 -13.04 0.05
CA MET A 106 -6.83 -11.59 -0.07
C MET A 106 -5.67 -11.13 0.80
N ALA A 107 -4.91 -10.16 0.30
CA ALA A 107 -3.93 -9.38 1.04
C ALA A 107 -4.24 -7.88 0.91
N ALA A 108 -4.31 -7.17 2.03
CA ALA A 108 -4.62 -5.74 2.06
C ALA A 108 -4.16 -5.11 3.37
N ASP A 109 -3.95 -3.81 3.37
CA ASP A 109 -3.76 -3.02 4.58
C ASP A 109 -5.02 -3.05 5.45
N PHE A 110 -4.85 -3.09 6.76
CA PHE A 110 -5.97 -3.08 7.71
C PHE A 110 -6.87 -1.84 7.53
N ALA A 111 -6.28 -0.67 7.29
CA ALA A 111 -7.02 0.56 7.07
C ALA A 111 -7.83 0.54 5.77
N ALA A 112 -7.29 -0.05 4.69
CA ALA A 112 -8.04 -0.25 3.45
C ALA A 112 -9.27 -1.14 3.66
N LEU A 113 -9.14 -2.20 4.46
CA LEU A 113 -10.26 -3.07 4.83
C LEU A 113 -11.29 -2.36 5.71
N GLU A 114 -10.84 -1.51 6.63
CA GLU A 114 -11.71 -0.67 7.47
C GLU A 114 -12.50 0.31 6.62
N GLU A 115 -11.86 0.98 5.66
CA GLU A 115 -12.48 1.93 4.74
C GLU A 115 -13.52 1.24 3.82
N LEU A 116 -13.16 0.09 3.23
CA LEU A 116 -14.08 -0.72 2.41
C LEU A 116 -15.29 -1.17 3.22
N ARG A 117 -15.07 -1.60 4.46
CA ARG A 117 -16.14 -2.01 5.38
C ARG A 117 -17.09 -0.85 5.70
N LYS A 118 -16.57 0.35 5.97
CA LYS A 118 -17.37 1.57 6.20
C LYS A 118 -18.22 1.91 4.98
N ALA A 119 -17.62 1.84 3.77
CA ALA A 119 -18.34 2.10 2.53
C ALA A 119 -19.51 1.12 2.33
N LEU A 120 -19.34 -0.15 2.63
CA LEU A 120 -20.40 -1.17 2.57
C LEU A 120 -21.51 -0.92 3.62
N GLN A 121 -21.14 -0.49 4.83
CA GLN A 121 -22.12 -0.13 5.86
C GLN A 121 -22.95 1.09 5.45
N GLU A 122 -22.31 2.11 4.90
CA GLU A 122 -22.99 3.32 4.42
C GLU A 122 -23.89 3.00 3.21
N PHE A 123 -23.41 2.17 2.27
CA PHE A 123 -24.21 1.66 1.16
C PHE A 123 -25.51 1.03 1.63
N LYS A 124 -25.45 0.09 2.58
CA LYS A 124 -26.65 -0.56 3.14
C LYS A 124 -27.59 0.43 3.78
N LYS A 125 -27.06 1.36 4.59
CA LYS A 125 -27.84 2.34 5.33
C LYS A 125 -28.57 3.33 4.42
N GLN A 126 -27.90 3.80 3.36
CA GLN A 126 -28.42 4.84 2.49
C GLN A 126 -29.32 4.30 1.38
N SER A 127 -28.98 3.15 0.79
CA SER A 127 -29.72 2.59 -0.35
C SER A 127 -30.79 1.57 0.05
N GLY A 128 -30.64 0.92 1.21
CA GLY A 128 -31.47 -0.21 1.59
C GLY A 128 -31.28 -1.49 0.75
N LYS A 129 -30.31 -1.48 -0.19
CA LYS A 129 -30.01 -2.60 -1.08
C LYS A 129 -29.23 -3.68 -0.34
N PHE A 130 -29.33 -4.94 -0.81
CA PHE A 130 -28.69 -6.06 -0.16
C PHE A 130 -27.18 -6.10 -0.33
N VAL A 131 -26.49 -6.66 0.66
CA VAL A 131 -25.10 -7.10 0.58
C VAL A 131 -25.04 -8.56 0.99
N VAL A 132 -24.58 -9.43 0.10
CA VAL A 132 -24.44 -10.87 0.31
C VAL A 132 -23.00 -11.28 0.13
N ALA A 133 -22.48 -12.13 1.00
CA ALA A 133 -21.14 -12.68 0.89
C ALA A 133 -21.17 -14.21 0.71
N TYR A 134 -20.26 -14.73 -0.11
CA TYR A 134 -20.03 -16.16 -0.25
C TYR A 134 -18.53 -16.43 -0.44
N GLY A 135 -18.06 -17.52 0.13
CA GLY A 135 -16.71 -18.03 -0.07
C GLY A 135 -16.61 -19.53 0.13
N ASP A 136 -15.70 -20.15 -0.61
CA ASP A 136 -15.19 -21.48 -0.29
C ASP A 136 -14.20 -21.39 0.87
N ILE A 137 -13.42 -20.29 0.89
CA ILE A 137 -12.48 -19.95 1.96
C ILE A 137 -12.60 -18.45 2.24
N TYR A 138 -12.71 -18.10 3.51
CA TYR A 138 -12.56 -16.72 3.98
C TYR A 138 -11.22 -16.58 4.68
N THR A 139 -10.29 -15.81 4.11
CA THR A 139 -9.17 -15.28 4.89
C THR A 139 -9.69 -14.31 5.93
N GLN A 140 -8.92 -14.08 6.99
CA GLN A 140 -9.34 -13.20 8.10
C GLN A 140 -9.73 -11.79 7.63
N GLY A 141 -8.97 -11.21 6.68
CA GLY A 141 -9.30 -9.91 6.09
C GLY A 141 -10.58 -9.94 5.25
N ALA A 142 -10.76 -10.98 4.41
CA ALA A 142 -11.98 -11.17 3.63
C ALA A 142 -13.20 -11.35 4.54
N TYR A 143 -13.05 -12.10 5.64
CA TYR A 143 -14.12 -12.27 6.62
C TYR A 143 -14.44 -10.97 7.36
N TYR A 144 -13.42 -10.18 7.74
CA TYR A 144 -13.62 -8.87 8.36
C TYR A 144 -14.49 -7.97 7.50
N VAL A 145 -14.21 -7.86 6.21
CA VAL A 145 -15.04 -7.10 5.27
C VAL A 145 -16.42 -7.74 5.10
N ALA A 146 -16.49 -9.04 4.85
CA ALA A 146 -17.74 -9.76 4.61
C ALA A 146 -18.68 -9.76 5.82
N SER A 147 -18.17 -9.57 7.03
CA SER A 147 -18.97 -9.62 8.26
C SER A 147 -20.04 -8.52 8.37
N VAL A 148 -20.04 -7.50 7.49
CA VAL A 148 -21.11 -6.50 7.38
C VAL A 148 -22.28 -6.94 6.49
N ALA A 149 -22.13 -8.03 5.72
CA ALA A 149 -23.16 -8.51 4.81
C ALA A 149 -24.47 -8.86 5.54
N ASP A 150 -25.59 -8.75 4.84
CA ASP A 150 -26.90 -9.15 5.36
C ASP A 150 -26.98 -10.67 5.52
N LYS A 151 -26.31 -11.40 4.61
CA LYS A 151 -26.16 -12.83 4.64
C LYS A 151 -24.74 -13.24 4.25
N ILE A 152 -24.15 -14.11 5.05
CA ILE A 152 -22.84 -14.70 4.80
C ILE A 152 -23.03 -16.19 4.59
N TYR A 153 -22.67 -16.67 3.43
CA TYR A 153 -22.72 -18.08 3.05
C TYR A 153 -21.29 -18.64 2.99
N LEU A 154 -21.14 -19.87 3.43
CA LEU A 154 -19.90 -20.64 3.31
C LEU A 154 -20.19 -21.93 2.55
N ASN A 155 -19.23 -22.37 1.73
CA ASN A 155 -19.28 -23.67 1.09
C ASN A 155 -19.47 -24.79 2.15
N GLN A 156 -20.18 -25.86 1.79
CA GLN A 156 -20.44 -27.02 2.67
C GLN A 156 -19.16 -27.65 3.26
N THR A 157 -18.04 -27.53 2.52
CA THR A 157 -16.72 -28.03 2.90
C THR A 157 -15.70 -26.90 3.03
N GLY A 158 -16.17 -25.66 3.15
CA GLY A 158 -15.36 -24.46 3.21
C GLY A 158 -14.70 -24.23 4.57
N MET A 159 -13.93 -23.15 4.68
CA MET A 159 -13.26 -22.80 5.93
C MET A 159 -13.18 -21.28 6.13
N ILE A 160 -13.08 -20.87 7.40
CA ILE A 160 -12.81 -19.49 7.80
C ILE A 160 -11.47 -19.48 8.54
N ASP A 161 -10.52 -18.72 8.01
CA ASP A 161 -9.25 -18.48 8.66
C ASP A 161 -9.42 -17.34 9.68
N TRP A 162 -9.52 -17.71 10.97
CA TRP A 162 -9.72 -16.77 12.08
C TRP A 162 -8.75 -17.12 13.20
N HIS A 163 -7.59 -16.46 13.26
CA HIS A 163 -6.47 -16.86 14.11
C HIS A 163 -5.74 -15.69 14.82
N GLY A 164 -6.19 -14.44 14.65
CA GLY A 164 -5.55 -13.28 15.24
C GLY A 164 -4.42 -12.69 14.38
N ILE A 165 -3.56 -11.88 15.00
CA ILE A 165 -2.46 -11.21 14.32
C ILE A 165 -1.14 -11.60 15.00
N ALA A 166 -0.17 -12.02 14.19
CA ALA A 166 1.19 -12.25 14.64
C ALA A 166 2.19 -11.42 13.84
N SER A 167 3.26 -10.97 14.48
CA SER A 167 4.41 -10.34 13.83
C SER A 167 5.64 -11.21 14.03
N GLN A 168 6.22 -11.68 12.93
CA GLN A 168 7.40 -12.53 12.94
C GLN A 168 8.48 -11.95 12.00
N PRO A 169 9.21 -10.90 12.42
CA PRO A 169 10.29 -10.35 11.61
C PRO A 169 11.46 -11.34 11.49
N ILE A 170 12.12 -11.31 10.33
CA ILE A 170 13.32 -12.10 10.06
C ILE A 170 14.53 -11.29 10.47
N PHE A 171 15.50 -11.93 11.14
CA PHE A 171 16.77 -11.32 11.55
C PHE A 171 17.91 -11.86 10.70
N TYR A 172 18.68 -10.98 10.08
CA TYR A 172 19.69 -11.30 9.07
C TYR A 172 21.12 -11.19 9.61
N LYS A 173 21.31 -10.76 10.86
CA LYS A 173 22.64 -10.51 11.44
C LYS A 173 23.58 -11.69 11.25
N ASP A 174 23.16 -12.89 11.64
CA ASP A 174 24.04 -14.07 11.57
C ASP A 174 24.32 -14.51 10.11
N LEU A 175 23.38 -14.26 9.19
CA LEU A 175 23.61 -14.47 7.76
C LEU A 175 24.67 -13.49 7.23
N LEU A 176 24.54 -12.21 7.57
CA LEU A 176 25.48 -11.16 7.17
C LEU A 176 26.89 -11.43 7.74
N ASP A 177 26.98 -11.79 9.03
CA ASP A 177 28.23 -12.14 9.67
C ASP A 177 28.93 -13.34 8.96
N LYS A 178 28.17 -14.37 8.55
CA LYS A 178 28.70 -15.52 7.80
C LYS A 178 29.31 -15.14 6.45
N VAL A 179 28.71 -14.18 5.76
CA VAL A 179 29.25 -13.71 4.47
C VAL A 179 30.30 -12.60 4.64
N GLY A 180 30.60 -12.16 5.87
CA GLY A 180 31.61 -11.14 6.15
C GLY A 180 31.14 -9.70 5.95
N VAL A 181 29.82 -9.46 6.07
CA VAL A 181 29.21 -8.13 6.00
C VAL A 181 28.70 -7.74 7.38
N LYS A 182 28.96 -6.51 7.81
CA LYS A 182 28.42 -5.93 9.04
C LYS A 182 27.70 -4.63 8.74
N MET A 183 26.62 -4.35 9.47
CA MET A 183 25.90 -3.09 9.31
C MET A 183 26.34 -2.09 10.37
N GLN A 184 26.83 -0.93 9.93
CA GLN A 184 27.16 0.20 10.78
C GLN A 184 25.88 1.05 10.91
N VAL A 185 25.34 1.12 12.12
CA VAL A 185 24.05 1.75 12.41
C VAL A 185 24.23 3.01 13.24
N PHE A 186 23.62 4.08 12.76
CA PHE A 186 23.54 5.39 13.42
C PHE A 186 22.05 5.71 13.58
N ARG A 187 21.54 5.77 14.79
CA ARG A 187 20.11 6.00 15.02
C ARG A 187 19.83 6.86 16.24
N VAL A 188 18.67 7.50 16.22
CA VAL A 188 18.10 8.17 17.40
C VAL A 188 16.69 7.63 17.63
N GLY A 189 16.40 7.38 18.91
CA GLY A 189 15.10 6.88 19.35
C GLY A 189 15.10 5.41 19.74
N THR A 190 14.56 5.14 20.90
CA THR A 190 14.49 3.80 21.52
C THR A 190 13.67 2.81 20.67
N TYR A 191 12.65 3.32 19.98
CA TYR A 191 11.69 2.50 19.21
C TYR A 191 11.99 2.47 17.71
N LYS A 192 13.07 3.12 17.21
CA LYS A 192 13.43 3.07 15.78
C LYS A 192 14.05 1.72 15.43
N SER A 193 13.19 0.73 15.23
CA SER A 193 13.54 -0.70 15.14
C SER A 193 13.85 -1.20 13.73
N PHE A 194 13.71 -0.38 12.68
CA PHE A 194 13.98 -0.77 11.29
C PHE A 194 15.35 -1.45 11.12
N VAL A 195 16.35 -1.01 11.85
CA VAL A 195 17.73 -1.51 11.76
C VAL A 195 17.98 -2.81 12.53
N GLU A 196 17.10 -3.19 13.46
CA GLU A 196 17.31 -4.34 14.36
C GLU A 196 17.51 -5.67 13.62
N PRO A 197 16.78 -5.99 12.53
CA PRO A 197 16.98 -7.22 11.78
C PRO A 197 18.41 -7.43 11.26
N TYR A 198 19.13 -6.35 11.06
CA TYR A 198 20.50 -6.39 10.51
C TYR A 198 21.61 -6.42 11.57
N VAL A 199 21.28 -6.10 12.82
CA VAL A 199 22.28 -5.98 13.93
C VAL A 199 21.94 -6.80 15.17
N LEU A 200 20.74 -7.35 15.25
CA LEU A 200 20.28 -8.20 16.34
C LEU A 200 19.84 -9.57 15.79
N THR A 201 19.64 -10.54 16.69
CA THR A 201 19.10 -11.87 16.37
C THR A 201 17.65 -12.06 16.83
N GLN A 202 17.10 -11.05 17.53
CA GLN A 202 15.72 -11.01 17.99
C GLN A 202 15.31 -9.56 18.24
N MET A 203 14.02 -9.31 18.38
CA MET A 203 13.50 -7.97 18.75
C MET A 203 14.08 -7.49 20.07
N SER A 204 14.43 -6.21 20.15
CA SER A 204 14.64 -5.55 21.43
C SER A 204 13.34 -5.50 22.23
N GLU A 205 13.44 -5.30 23.54
CA GLU A 205 12.26 -5.18 24.42
C GLU A 205 11.35 -4.01 23.98
N ALA A 206 11.94 -2.88 23.62
CA ALA A 206 11.20 -1.72 23.12
C ALA A 206 10.45 -2.03 21.81
N ASN A 207 11.10 -2.75 20.88
CA ASN A 207 10.46 -3.18 19.64
C ASN A 207 9.33 -4.18 19.91
N ARG A 208 9.55 -5.14 20.78
CA ARG A 208 8.52 -6.11 21.18
C ARG A 208 7.30 -5.41 21.79
N GLN A 209 7.54 -4.46 22.70
CA GLN A 209 6.49 -3.69 23.36
C GLN A 209 5.66 -2.86 22.36
N GLN A 210 6.30 -2.14 21.43
CA GLN A 210 5.54 -1.35 20.45
C GLN A 210 4.78 -2.24 19.48
N THR A 211 5.39 -3.36 19.04
CA THR A 211 4.75 -4.31 18.12
C THR A 211 3.53 -4.92 18.78
N GLN A 212 3.64 -5.39 20.02
CA GLN A 212 2.50 -5.90 20.78
C GLN A 212 1.40 -4.83 20.90
N SER A 213 1.77 -3.60 21.24
CA SER A 213 0.81 -2.50 21.41
C SER A 213 -0.03 -2.23 20.16
N PHE A 214 0.58 -2.19 18.97
CA PHE A 214 -0.20 -1.91 17.77
C PHE A 214 -0.96 -3.14 17.23
N ILE A 215 -0.44 -4.38 17.34
CA ILE A 215 -1.20 -5.57 16.93
C ILE A 215 -2.41 -5.80 17.83
N ASP A 216 -2.27 -5.59 19.15
CA ASP A 216 -3.40 -5.69 20.09
C ASP A 216 -4.48 -4.66 19.77
N ASP A 217 -4.07 -3.43 19.46
CA ASP A 217 -4.97 -2.34 19.15
C ASP A 217 -5.75 -2.60 17.84
N ILE A 218 -5.05 -3.06 16.79
CA ILE A 218 -5.66 -3.45 15.50
C ILE A 218 -6.62 -4.62 15.71
N TRP A 219 -6.18 -5.67 16.42
CA TRP A 219 -7.03 -6.82 16.71
C TRP A 219 -8.27 -6.45 17.52
N GLY A 220 -8.11 -5.51 18.46
CA GLY A 220 -9.22 -4.93 19.22
C GLY A 220 -10.25 -4.24 18.34
N VAL A 221 -9.83 -3.51 17.30
CA VAL A 221 -10.73 -2.90 16.30
C VAL A 221 -11.48 -4.00 15.53
N ILE A 222 -10.75 -4.97 14.97
CA ILE A 222 -11.32 -6.05 14.16
C ILE A 222 -12.36 -6.85 14.95
N THR A 223 -12.02 -7.29 16.16
CA THR A 223 -12.91 -8.09 16.99
C THR A 223 -14.14 -7.33 17.45
N ARG A 224 -14.00 -6.05 17.81
CA ARG A 224 -15.13 -5.17 18.17
C ARG A 224 -16.11 -5.03 16.99
N ASP A 225 -15.58 -4.77 15.80
CA ASP A 225 -16.40 -4.52 14.60
C ASP A 225 -17.12 -5.78 14.12
N VAL A 226 -16.44 -6.92 14.14
CA VAL A 226 -17.05 -8.21 13.83
C VAL A 226 -18.08 -8.59 14.89
N ALA A 227 -17.78 -8.40 16.18
CA ALA A 227 -18.71 -8.65 17.28
C ALA A 227 -20.01 -7.86 17.12
N ALA A 228 -19.92 -6.58 16.78
CA ALA A 228 -21.08 -5.72 16.54
C ALA A 228 -21.92 -6.21 15.35
N SER A 229 -21.27 -6.54 14.22
CA SER A 229 -21.96 -6.96 12.99
C SER A 229 -22.60 -8.34 13.13
N ARG A 230 -21.90 -9.30 13.74
CA ARG A 230 -22.37 -10.68 13.90
C ARG A 230 -23.16 -10.92 15.18
N LYS A 231 -23.33 -9.89 16.03
CA LYS A 231 -24.03 -9.97 17.33
C LYS A 231 -23.48 -11.10 18.20
N VAL A 232 -22.16 -11.19 18.27
CA VAL A 232 -21.39 -12.10 19.13
C VAL A 232 -20.54 -11.32 20.12
N LYS A 233 -20.05 -11.95 21.18
CA LYS A 233 -19.15 -11.29 22.12
C LYS A 233 -17.72 -11.26 21.57
N ALA A 234 -16.97 -10.18 21.78
CA ALA A 234 -15.57 -10.08 21.40
C ALA A 234 -14.71 -11.18 22.04
N ASP A 235 -14.96 -11.52 23.31
CA ASP A 235 -14.28 -12.63 24.00
C ASP A 235 -14.50 -13.98 23.32
N SER A 236 -15.69 -14.18 22.71
CA SER A 236 -15.95 -15.40 21.94
C SER A 236 -15.11 -15.46 20.68
N LEU A 237 -14.91 -14.30 19.99
CA LEU A 237 -14.06 -14.21 18.80
C LEU A 237 -12.59 -14.50 19.15
N ASN A 238 -12.10 -14.00 20.28
CA ASN A 238 -10.77 -14.32 20.80
C ASN A 238 -10.65 -15.84 21.09
N ALA A 239 -11.63 -16.41 21.79
CA ALA A 239 -11.64 -17.84 22.09
C ALA A 239 -11.73 -18.72 20.81
N TYR A 240 -12.33 -18.22 19.73
CA TYR A 240 -12.33 -18.92 18.44
C TYR A 240 -10.96 -18.83 17.75
N ALA A 241 -10.27 -17.68 17.83
CA ALA A 241 -8.93 -17.52 17.31
C ALA A 241 -7.93 -18.48 17.98
N ASP A 242 -8.04 -18.68 19.30
CA ASP A 242 -7.16 -19.55 20.09
C ASP A 242 -7.38 -21.06 19.83
N ARG A 243 -8.47 -21.46 19.19
CA ARG A 243 -8.85 -22.88 19.03
C ARG A 243 -8.59 -23.45 17.64
N TYR A 244 -7.78 -22.83 16.82
CA TYR A 244 -7.55 -23.27 15.43
C TYR A 244 -8.87 -23.47 14.68
N THR A 245 -9.76 -22.49 14.75
CA THR A 245 -11.12 -22.56 14.21
C THR A 245 -11.16 -22.89 12.72
N ILE A 246 -10.07 -22.63 11.98
CA ILE A 246 -9.91 -23.02 10.56
C ILE A 246 -10.11 -24.53 10.30
N PHE A 247 -9.82 -25.39 11.27
CA PHE A 247 -9.96 -26.85 11.16
C PHE A 247 -11.24 -27.41 11.80
N THR A 248 -12.18 -26.54 12.16
CA THR A 248 -13.44 -27.01 12.78
C THR A 248 -14.42 -27.56 11.75
N ASP A 249 -15.38 -28.35 12.19
CA ASP A 249 -16.52 -28.74 11.34
C ASP A 249 -17.29 -27.48 10.90
N THR A 250 -17.66 -27.42 9.61
CA THR A 250 -18.31 -26.24 9.00
C THR A 250 -19.62 -25.85 9.71
N LYS A 251 -20.35 -26.82 10.30
CA LYS A 251 -21.55 -26.54 11.11
C LYS A 251 -21.27 -25.69 12.34
N ASN A 252 -20.04 -25.73 12.85
CA ASN A 252 -19.65 -24.91 13.99
C ASN A 252 -19.58 -23.41 13.60
N TYR A 253 -19.23 -23.06 12.35
CA TYR A 253 -19.27 -21.66 11.92
C TYR A 253 -20.67 -21.06 11.98
N VAL A 254 -21.71 -21.86 11.65
CA VAL A 254 -23.11 -21.45 11.81
C VAL A 254 -23.46 -21.34 13.30
N LYS A 255 -23.09 -22.33 14.13
CA LYS A 255 -23.30 -22.29 15.57
C LYS A 255 -22.60 -21.10 16.24
N TYR A 256 -21.43 -20.75 15.79
CA TYR A 256 -20.67 -19.59 16.26
C TYR A 256 -21.17 -18.26 15.70
N ARG A 257 -22.17 -18.30 14.80
CA ARG A 257 -22.71 -17.13 14.09
C ARG A 257 -21.68 -16.40 13.23
N LEU A 258 -20.61 -17.09 12.85
CA LEU A 258 -19.65 -16.53 11.91
C LEU A 258 -20.21 -16.48 10.49
N VAL A 259 -21.05 -17.48 10.11
CA VAL A 259 -21.84 -17.47 8.88
C VAL A 259 -23.32 -17.71 9.18
N ASP A 260 -24.18 -17.37 8.23
CA ASP A 260 -25.62 -17.55 8.39
C ASP A 260 -26.08 -18.93 7.91
N SER A 261 -25.42 -19.48 6.87
CA SER A 261 -25.79 -20.77 6.29
C SER A 261 -24.64 -21.36 5.47
N LEU A 262 -24.69 -22.66 5.28
CA LEU A 262 -23.83 -23.43 4.40
C LEU A 262 -24.55 -23.68 3.07
N THR A 263 -23.90 -23.42 1.94
CA THR A 263 -24.47 -23.67 0.61
C THR A 263 -23.36 -23.93 -0.41
N TYR A 264 -23.68 -24.53 -1.53
CA TYR A 264 -22.81 -24.58 -2.70
C TYR A 264 -23.05 -23.35 -3.61
N ALA A 265 -22.20 -23.15 -4.59
CA ALA A 265 -22.26 -22.00 -5.51
C ALA A 265 -23.56 -21.94 -6.35
N ASP A 266 -24.19 -23.07 -6.63
CA ASP A 266 -25.50 -23.16 -7.30
C ASP A 266 -26.62 -22.60 -6.41
N GLY A 267 -26.67 -23.02 -5.15
CA GLY A 267 -27.62 -22.49 -4.18
C GLY A 267 -27.46 -20.99 -3.92
N LEU A 268 -26.21 -20.48 -3.91
CA LEU A 268 -25.96 -19.02 -3.88
C LEU A 268 -26.55 -18.33 -5.12
N ARG A 269 -26.36 -18.93 -6.30
CA ARG A 269 -26.89 -18.34 -7.56
C ARG A 269 -28.39 -18.20 -7.52
N ASP A 270 -29.11 -19.16 -6.97
CA ASP A 270 -30.56 -19.09 -6.78
C ASP A 270 -30.98 -17.98 -5.81
N GLN A 271 -30.22 -17.79 -4.72
CA GLN A 271 -30.43 -16.67 -3.81
C GLN A 271 -30.24 -15.31 -4.49
N LEU A 272 -29.16 -15.16 -5.28
CA LEU A 272 -28.91 -13.92 -6.00
C LEU A 272 -29.96 -13.64 -7.09
N ARG A 273 -30.49 -14.67 -7.77
CA ARG A 273 -31.63 -14.55 -8.71
C ARG A 273 -32.86 -13.99 -7.99
N ALA A 274 -33.20 -14.58 -6.84
CA ALA A 274 -34.34 -14.15 -6.06
C ALA A 274 -34.18 -12.68 -5.57
N LEU A 275 -32.98 -12.30 -5.12
CA LEU A 275 -32.69 -10.96 -4.62
C LEU A 275 -32.62 -9.90 -5.74
N SER A 276 -32.13 -10.26 -6.91
CA SER A 276 -32.04 -9.33 -8.07
C SER A 276 -33.34 -9.24 -8.89
N GLY A 277 -34.27 -10.20 -8.70
CA GLY A 277 -35.49 -10.30 -9.49
C GLY A 277 -35.24 -10.71 -10.94
N GLN A 278 -34.14 -11.40 -11.23
CA GLN A 278 -33.72 -11.77 -12.58
C GLN A 278 -33.52 -13.28 -12.73
N ASP A 279 -33.93 -13.86 -13.86
CA ASP A 279 -33.67 -15.28 -14.17
C ASP A 279 -32.16 -15.58 -14.32
N GLN A 280 -31.39 -14.57 -14.74
CA GLN A 280 -29.93 -14.63 -14.80
C GLN A 280 -29.33 -13.41 -14.12
N VAL A 281 -28.40 -13.64 -13.18
CA VAL A 281 -27.72 -12.57 -12.48
C VAL A 281 -26.72 -11.89 -13.40
N ASN A 282 -26.88 -10.60 -13.64
CA ASN A 282 -25.93 -9.77 -14.37
C ASN A 282 -24.93 -9.18 -13.36
N PHE A 283 -23.68 -9.63 -13.40
CA PHE A 283 -22.63 -9.05 -12.56
C PHE A 283 -21.98 -7.85 -13.26
N VAL A 284 -21.68 -6.83 -12.47
CA VAL A 284 -20.86 -5.69 -12.89
C VAL A 284 -19.65 -5.59 -11.96
N GLU A 285 -18.46 -5.38 -12.55
CA GLU A 285 -17.22 -5.29 -11.82
C GLU A 285 -16.94 -3.86 -11.34
N PRO A 286 -16.16 -3.66 -10.24
CA PRO A 286 -15.86 -2.32 -9.72
C PRO A 286 -15.25 -1.38 -10.75
N ALA A 287 -14.25 -1.82 -11.52
CA ALA A 287 -13.59 -0.99 -12.53
C ALA A 287 -14.54 -0.49 -13.64
N VAL A 288 -15.60 -1.25 -13.94
CA VAL A 288 -16.63 -0.85 -14.91
C VAL A 288 -17.57 0.17 -14.29
N LEU A 289 -18.05 -0.09 -13.07
CA LEU A 289 -19.03 0.77 -12.44
C LEU A 289 -18.44 2.11 -11.99
N ALA A 290 -17.17 2.11 -11.56
CA ALA A 290 -16.45 3.33 -11.17
C ALA A 290 -16.32 4.36 -12.32
N GLN A 291 -16.31 3.91 -13.59
CA GLN A 291 -16.29 4.81 -14.77
C GLN A 291 -17.59 5.57 -14.96
N LEU A 292 -18.67 5.14 -14.30
CA LEU A 292 -19.98 5.77 -14.35
C LEU A 292 -20.21 6.76 -13.20
N GLU A 293 -19.20 6.99 -12.36
CA GLU A 293 -19.29 8.05 -11.35
C GLU A 293 -19.55 9.38 -12.05
N PRO A 294 -20.65 10.07 -11.69
CA PRO A 294 -20.94 11.34 -12.33
C PRO A 294 -19.82 12.32 -11.95
N SER A 295 -18.99 12.69 -12.93
CA SER A 295 -18.19 13.88 -12.78
C SER A 295 -19.18 15.05 -12.70
N LYS A 296 -19.35 15.64 -11.52
CA LYS A 296 -20.05 16.91 -11.42
C LYS A 296 -19.17 17.93 -12.12
N PRO A 297 -19.58 18.48 -13.26
CA PRO A 297 -18.83 19.58 -13.86
C PRO A 297 -18.91 20.76 -12.87
N SER A 298 -17.79 21.19 -12.38
CA SER A 298 -17.67 22.35 -11.50
C SER A 298 -16.39 23.09 -11.85
N ASP A 299 -16.43 24.41 -11.78
CA ASP A 299 -15.26 25.26 -11.93
C ASP A 299 -14.34 25.21 -10.69
N ASN A 300 -14.80 24.56 -9.63
CA ASN A 300 -14.03 24.34 -8.40
C ASN A 300 -13.59 22.88 -8.32
N GLU A 301 -12.32 22.66 -8.01
CA GLU A 301 -11.73 21.35 -7.88
C GLU A 301 -11.17 21.14 -6.47
N VAL A 302 -11.39 19.96 -5.91
CA VAL A 302 -10.63 19.40 -4.80
C VAL A 302 -9.70 18.33 -5.35
N ALA A 303 -8.42 18.65 -5.42
CA ALA A 303 -7.41 17.73 -5.94
C ALA A 303 -7.06 16.67 -4.89
N VAL A 304 -7.08 15.39 -5.26
CA VAL A 304 -6.62 14.27 -4.44
C VAL A 304 -5.27 13.78 -4.98
N TYR A 305 -4.20 14.05 -4.26
CA TYR A 305 -2.84 13.64 -4.64
C TYR A 305 -2.44 12.36 -3.90
N TYR A 306 -2.23 11.29 -4.64
CA TYR A 306 -1.78 10.00 -4.09
C TYR A 306 -0.26 9.95 -3.99
N ALA A 307 0.22 9.65 -2.78
CA ALA A 307 1.62 9.41 -2.46
C ALA A 307 1.73 8.01 -1.83
N GLU A 308 2.05 7.02 -2.67
CA GLU A 308 2.09 5.61 -2.30
C GLU A 308 3.49 5.02 -2.53
N GLY A 309 3.99 4.25 -1.55
CA GLY A 309 5.26 3.55 -1.66
C GLY A 309 6.41 4.14 -0.85
N GLY A 310 7.64 3.73 -1.17
CA GLY A 310 8.85 4.21 -0.52
C GLY A 310 9.25 5.60 -0.98
N ILE A 311 9.68 6.46 -0.04
CA ILE A 311 10.14 7.82 -0.38
C ILE A 311 11.59 7.78 -0.84
N VAL A 312 11.84 8.29 -2.05
CA VAL A 312 13.17 8.36 -2.68
C VAL A 312 13.48 9.76 -3.18
N ASP A 313 14.77 10.10 -3.30
CA ASP A 313 15.20 11.40 -3.81
C ASP A 313 14.98 11.49 -5.32
N GLU A 314 15.35 10.43 -6.03
CA GLU A 314 15.19 10.25 -7.47
C GLU A 314 14.59 8.88 -7.76
N ALA A 315 13.90 8.74 -8.89
CA ALA A 315 13.36 7.47 -9.33
C ALA A 315 14.49 6.43 -9.50
N SER A 316 14.24 5.21 -9.04
CA SER A 316 15.18 4.10 -9.25
C SER A 316 15.35 3.85 -10.74
N ARG A 317 16.55 4.07 -11.24
CA ARG A 317 16.98 3.68 -12.59
C ARG A 317 17.52 2.25 -12.60
N SER A 318 16.96 1.39 -11.78
CA SER A 318 17.37 -0.02 -11.85
C SER A 318 16.87 -0.60 -13.17
N PRO A 319 17.75 -1.20 -13.97
CA PRO A 319 17.32 -2.01 -15.10
C PRO A 319 16.35 -3.13 -14.69
N LEU A 320 16.35 -3.45 -13.41
CA LEU A 320 15.51 -4.47 -12.78
C LEU A 320 14.24 -3.87 -12.15
N GLY A 321 13.74 -2.72 -12.56
CA GLY A 321 12.54 -2.05 -12.04
C GLY A 321 12.26 -2.27 -10.56
N SER A 322 11.75 -1.33 -9.82
CA SER A 322 11.49 -1.60 -8.38
C SER A 322 10.28 -2.52 -8.17
N GLY A 323 9.41 -2.66 -9.16
CA GLY A 323 8.13 -3.38 -9.01
C GLY A 323 7.24 -2.82 -7.90
N GLU A 324 7.75 -1.88 -7.10
CA GLU A 324 7.07 -1.19 -6.02
C GLU A 324 6.85 0.28 -6.38
N SER A 325 5.75 0.82 -5.92
CA SER A 325 5.46 2.25 -6.07
C SER A 325 6.50 3.08 -5.31
N GLU A 326 6.99 4.16 -5.93
CA GLU A 326 7.95 5.08 -5.33
C GLU A 326 7.36 6.50 -5.26
N ILE A 327 7.57 7.15 -4.11
CA ILE A 327 7.29 8.57 -3.92
C ILE A 327 8.58 9.33 -4.23
N VAL A 328 8.71 9.81 -5.46
CA VAL A 328 9.87 10.58 -5.90
C VAL A 328 9.74 12.01 -5.43
N GLY A 329 10.55 12.43 -4.46
CA GLY A 329 10.43 13.72 -3.79
C GLY A 329 10.45 14.91 -4.76
N SER A 330 11.36 14.92 -5.73
CA SER A 330 11.46 16.01 -6.73
C SER A 330 10.22 16.10 -7.63
N LYS A 331 9.55 14.98 -7.94
CA LYS A 331 8.29 14.96 -8.70
C LYS A 331 7.14 15.51 -7.86
N VAL A 332 6.98 15.05 -6.63
CA VAL A 332 5.93 15.53 -5.71
C VAL A 332 6.04 17.06 -5.52
N VAL A 333 7.24 17.58 -5.33
CA VAL A 333 7.47 19.04 -5.19
C VAL A 333 6.95 19.80 -6.40
N ARG A 334 7.26 19.33 -7.63
CA ARG A 334 6.78 19.98 -8.87
C ARG A 334 5.26 19.90 -9.02
N ASP A 335 4.69 18.73 -8.74
CA ASP A 335 3.25 18.51 -8.87
C ASP A 335 2.47 19.39 -7.88
N LEU A 336 2.94 19.50 -6.62
CA LEU A 336 2.32 20.37 -5.62
C LEU A 336 2.46 21.86 -5.96
N ASP A 337 3.56 22.28 -6.58
CA ASP A 337 3.69 23.65 -7.07
C ASP A 337 2.72 23.94 -8.23
N ALA A 338 2.53 23.00 -9.14
CA ALA A 338 1.53 23.11 -10.20
C ALA A 338 0.11 23.24 -9.61
N LEU A 339 -0.27 22.37 -8.67
CA LEU A 339 -1.57 22.44 -7.97
C LEU A 339 -1.74 23.74 -7.18
N ALA A 340 -0.65 24.30 -6.63
CA ALA A 340 -0.68 25.58 -5.93
C ALA A 340 -1.03 26.75 -6.85
N ASN A 341 -0.66 26.68 -8.13
CA ASN A 341 -0.84 27.73 -9.12
C ASN A 341 -2.08 27.53 -10.02
N ASP A 342 -2.72 26.37 -9.98
CA ASP A 342 -3.94 26.11 -10.76
C ASP A 342 -5.15 26.78 -10.09
N GLU A 343 -5.79 27.73 -10.79
CA GLU A 343 -6.93 28.48 -10.26
C GLU A 343 -8.19 27.64 -10.05
N ALA A 344 -8.36 26.52 -10.79
CA ALA A 344 -9.49 25.62 -10.60
C ALA A 344 -9.40 24.86 -9.27
N VAL A 345 -8.19 24.51 -8.85
CA VAL A 345 -7.93 23.76 -7.60
C VAL A 345 -8.16 24.67 -6.40
N LYS A 346 -9.15 24.37 -5.56
CA LYS A 346 -9.50 25.16 -4.36
C LYS A 346 -8.92 24.56 -3.07
N ALA A 347 -8.71 23.27 -3.03
CA ALA A 347 -8.08 22.56 -1.91
C ALA A 347 -7.33 21.30 -2.42
N VAL A 348 -6.39 20.82 -1.62
CA VAL A 348 -5.65 19.60 -1.93
C VAL A 348 -5.77 18.61 -0.77
N VAL A 349 -6.13 17.37 -1.09
CA VAL A 349 -6.06 16.23 -0.18
C VAL A 349 -4.85 15.39 -0.56
N LEU A 350 -3.96 15.15 0.38
CA LEU A 350 -2.82 14.23 0.21
C LEU A 350 -3.21 12.86 0.75
N ARG A 351 -3.46 11.89 -0.13
CA ARG A 351 -3.63 10.49 0.26
C ARG A 351 -2.25 9.85 0.35
N ILE A 352 -1.83 9.49 1.58
CA ILE A 352 -0.48 9.00 1.86
C ILE A 352 -0.55 7.56 2.33
N ASN A 353 0.11 6.65 1.60
CA ASN A 353 0.33 5.26 2.00
C ASN A 353 1.83 4.94 1.89
N SER A 354 2.60 5.22 2.96
CA SER A 354 4.06 5.16 2.95
C SER A 354 4.65 4.84 4.33
N GLY A 355 5.56 3.88 4.35
CA GLY A 355 6.41 3.60 5.52
C GLY A 355 7.57 4.59 5.70
N GLY A 356 7.69 5.59 4.81
CA GLY A 356 8.78 6.56 4.79
C GLY A 356 9.88 6.22 3.79
N GLY A 357 11.07 6.79 3.99
CA GLY A 357 12.24 6.62 3.12
C GLY A 357 13.26 7.75 3.33
N SER A 358 13.69 8.40 2.24
CA SER A 358 14.64 9.50 2.29
C SER A 358 14.16 10.65 3.19
N ALA A 359 14.97 10.99 4.18
CA ALA A 359 14.69 12.13 5.06
C ALA A 359 14.85 13.46 4.30
N PHE A 360 15.77 13.51 3.33
CA PHE A 360 15.96 14.70 2.49
C PHE A 360 14.71 14.95 1.62
N ALA A 361 14.25 13.96 0.88
CA ALA A 361 13.03 14.09 0.07
C ALA A 361 11.81 14.46 0.93
N SER A 362 11.70 13.87 2.14
CA SER A 362 10.62 14.17 3.08
C SER A 362 10.61 15.63 3.51
N GLU A 363 11.77 16.24 3.79
CA GLU A 363 11.89 17.68 4.13
C GLU A 363 11.52 18.56 2.91
N GLN A 364 11.96 18.19 1.69
CA GLN A 364 11.62 18.97 0.48
C GLN A 364 10.10 18.94 0.24
N MET A 365 9.46 17.79 0.36
CA MET A 365 8.01 17.64 0.25
C MET A 365 7.27 18.37 1.37
N TRP A 366 7.73 18.27 2.62
CA TRP A 366 7.17 19.07 3.72
C TRP A 366 7.21 20.56 3.39
N ARG A 367 8.33 21.06 2.87
CA ARG A 367 8.46 22.48 2.46
C ARG A 367 7.47 22.85 1.37
N ALA A 368 7.32 22.01 0.33
CA ALA A 368 6.35 22.24 -0.74
C ALA A 368 4.92 22.29 -0.21
N ILE A 369 4.56 21.40 0.72
CA ILE A 369 3.26 21.39 1.40
C ILE A 369 3.04 22.67 2.20
N GLN A 370 4.07 23.19 2.89
CA GLN A 370 3.96 24.48 3.60
C GLN A 370 3.75 25.67 2.63
N LEU A 371 4.33 25.63 1.44
CA LEU A 371 4.12 26.66 0.41
C LEU A 371 2.72 26.57 -0.20
N LEU A 372 2.26 25.36 -0.53
CA LEU A 372 0.90 25.08 -1.00
C LEU A 372 -0.14 25.55 0.04
N LYS A 373 0.07 25.21 1.32
CA LYS A 373 -0.82 25.59 2.43
C LYS A 373 -1.01 27.10 2.59
N LYS A 374 -0.05 27.93 2.16
CA LYS A 374 -0.20 29.39 2.15
C LYS A 374 -1.22 29.90 1.12
N LYS A 375 -1.47 29.10 0.07
CA LYS A 375 -2.35 29.46 -1.03
C LYS A 375 -3.70 28.75 -0.94
N LYS A 376 -3.71 27.49 -0.50
CA LYS A 376 -4.90 26.59 -0.52
C LYS A 376 -4.90 25.69 0.71
N PRO A 377 -6.06 25.33 1.24
CA PRO A 377 -6.15 24.31 2.30
C PRO A 377 -5.52 22.98 1.86
N VAL A 378 -4.76 22.36 2.76
CA VAL A 378 -4.17 21.03 2.57
C VAL A 378 -4.65 20.12 3.68
N VAL A 379 -5.30 19.03 3.32
CA VAL A 379 -5.75 17.97 4.24
C VAL A 379 -4.98 16.70 3.91
N VAL A 380 -4.60 15.94 4.93
CA VAL A 380 -3.99 14.62 4.76
C VAL A 380 -5.02 13.54 5.06
N SER A 381 -5.10 12.53 4.21
CA SER A 381 -5.76 11.25 4.46
C SER A 381 -4.71 10.15 4.45
N MET A 382 -4.52 9.50 5.59
CA MET A 382 -3.56 8.40 5.72
C MET A 382 -4.23 7.09 5.31
N GLY A 383 -3.55 6.29 4.46
CA GLY A 383 -3.94 4.94 4.12
C GLY A 383 -3.53 3.92 5.18
N GLY A 384 -3.06 2.75 4.75
CA GLY A 384 -2.56 1.70 5.64
C GLY A 384 -1.41 2.17 6.52
N MET A 385 -0.55 2.99 5.94
CA MET A 385 0.60 3.54 6.65
C MET A 385 0.91 4.97 6.20
N ALA A 386 1.19 5.86 7.17
CA ALA A 386 1.80 7.15 6.93
C ALA A 386 2.79 7.44 8.06
N ALA A 387 3.93 6.73 8.01
CA ALA A 387 4.88 6.69 9.10
C ALA A 387 6.24 7.26 8.69
N SER A 388 7.00 7.74 9.67
CA SER A 388 8.35 8.24 9.49
C SER A 388 8.41 9.36 8.44
N GLY A 389 9.01 9.16 7.26
CA GLY A 389 8.99 10.12 6.15
C GLY A 389 7.57 10.47 5.69
N GLY A 390 6.65 9.50 5.69
CA GLY A 390 5.23 9.71 5.40
C GLY A 390 4.56 10.61 6.45
N TYR A 391 4.88 10.45 7.73
CA TYR A 391 4.41 11.36 8.78
C TYR A 391 5.11 12.73 8.70
N TYR A 392 6.39 12.75 8.32
CA TYR A 392 7.16 13.98 8.14
C TYR A 392 6.46 14.94 7.17
N MET A 393 6.10 14.44 5.99
CA MET A 393 5.38 15.27 5.01
C MET A 393 3.97 15.63 5.47
N SER A 394 3.33 14.78 6.30
CA SER A 394 1.95 14.99 6.77
C SER A 394 1.82 16.03 7.88
N CYS A 395 2.79 16.11 8.79
CA CYS A 395 2.67 16.76 10.10
C CYS A 395 2.30 18.25 10.06
N GLY A 396 2.56 18.92 8.95
CA GLY A 396 2.29 20.35 8.75
C GLY A 396 0.97 20.68 8.02
N ALA A 397 0.13 19.72 7.70
CA ALA A 397 -1.17 19.94 7.04
C ALA A 397 -2.16 20.75 7.89
N ASN A 398 -3.26 21.21 7.29
CA ASN A 398 -4.33 21.91 8.04
C ASN A 398 -5.11 20.92 8.92
N GLN A 399 -5.39 19.73 8.41
CA GLN A 399 -6.00 18.62 9.14
C GLN A 399 -5.41 17.30 8.65
N ILE A 400 -5.37 16.32 9.55
CA ILE A 400 -4.87 14.98 9.29
C ILE A 400 -5.93 13.97 9.70
N PHE A 401 -6.36 13.16 8.73
CA PHE A 401 -7.28 12.05 8.90
C PHE A 401 -6.54 10.72 8.84
N ALA A 402 -6.95 9.76 9.64
CA ALA A 402 -6.45 8.38 9.61
C ALA A 402 -7.59 7.41 9.94
N GLU A 403 -7.49 6.16 9.47
CA GLU A 403 -8.32 5.09 9.97
C GLU A 403 -7.83 4.65 11.36
N GLN A 404 -8.69 3.94 12.14
CA GLN A 404 -8.31 3.49 13.48
C GLN A 404 -7.06 2.62 13.44
N THR A 405 -6.96 1.80 12.40
CA THR A 405 -5.90 0.79 12.19
C THR A 405 -4.71 1.30 11.38
N THR A 406 -4.73 2.51 10.86
CA THR A 406 -3.58 3.14 10.19
C THR A 406 -2.34 3.10 11.07
N LEU A 407 -1.19 2.73 10.53
CA LEU A 407 0.09 2.86 11.24
C LEU A 407 0.77 4.18 10.91
N THR A 408 1.12 4.95 11.96
CA THR A 408 1.70 6.28 11.78
C THR A 408 2.74 6.61 12.85
N GLY A 409 3.18 7.85 12.92
CA GLY A 409 4.25 8.25 13.83
C GLY A 409 5.62 7.82 13.33
N SER A 410 6.29 6.91 14.03
CA SER A 410 7.68 6.50 13.75
C SER A 410 8.63 7.70 13.58
N ILE A 411 8.37 8.79 14.39
CA ILE A 411 9.13 10.03 14.36
C ILE A 411 10.54 9.75 14.86
N GLY A 412 11.46 9.50 13.94
CA GLY A 412 12.83 9.09 14.22
C GLY A 412 13.64 8.96 12.94
N ILE A 413 14.94 9.11 13.05
CA ILE A 413 15.90 9.09 11.95
C ILE A 413 16.96 8.01 12.21
N PHE A 414 17.41 7.40 11.15
CA PHE A 414 18.58 6.50 11.17
C PHE A 414 19.41 6.64 9.91
N GLY A 415 20.67 6.23 10.02
CA GLY A 415 21.55 5.91 8.91
C GLY A 415 22.06 4.49 9.06
N MET A 416 22.19 3.76 7.99
CA MET A 416 22.72 2.42 7.98
C MET A 416 23.63 2.23 6.77
N VAL A 417 24.88 1.79 7.01
CA VAL A 417 25.91 1.64 5.99
C VAL A 417 26.51 0.24 6.10
N PRO A 418 26.53 -0.56 5.02
CA PRO A 418 27.17 -1.85 5.05
C PRO A 418 28.70 -1.69 5.12
N ASP A 419 29.33 -2.45 5.99
CA ASP A 419 30.76 -2.72 6.01
C ASP A 419 31.00 -4.09 5.40
N ALA A 420 31.46 -4.11 4.16
CA ALA A 420 31.76 -5.32 3.41
C ALA A 420 33.23 -5.72 3.51
N SER A 421 34.03 -5.12 4.41
CA SER A 421 35.47 -5.38 4.50
C SER A 421 35.77 -6.87 4.72
N GLY A 422 35.07 -7.54 5.63
CA GLY A 422 35.25 -8.98 5.86
C GLY A 422 34.92 -9.84 4.65
N LEU A 423 33.87 -9.50 3.87
CA LEU A 423 33.60 -10.18 2.60
C LEU A 423 34.71 -9.97 1.60
N LEU A 424 35.15 -8.73 1.41
CA LEU A 424 36.12 -8.38 0.38
C LEU A 424 37.51 -8.86 0.74
N THR A 425 37.96 -8.65 1.99
CA THR A 425 39.35 -8.98 2.40
C THR A 425 39.48 -10.43 2.83
N ASP A 426 38.62 -10.93 3.74
CA ASP A 426 38.81 -12.24 4.37
C ASP A 426 38.26 -13.39 3.51
N LYS A 427 37.15 -13.13 2.76
CA LYS A 427 36.50 -14.17 1.94
C LYS A 427 36.97 -14.15 0.49
N LEU A 428 37.12 -12.96 -0.11
CA LEU A 428 37.52 -12.83 -1.52
C LEU A 428 39.00 -12.53 -1.72
N GLY A 429 39.76 -12.25 -0.66
CA GLY A 429 41.19 -12.00 -0.72
C GLY A 429 41.59 -10.70 -1.45
N LEU A 430 40.69 -9.71 -1.49
CA LEU A 430 40.95 -8.40 -2.08
C LEU A 430 41.69 -7.51 -1.08
N HIS A 431 42.71 -6.81 -1.53
CA HIS A 431 43.45 -5.87 -0.71
C HIS A 431 43.31 -4.47 -1.24
N PHE A 432 43.22 -3.48 -0.31
CA PHE A 432 43.05 -2.07 -0.63
C PHE A 432 44.26 -1.30 -0.13
N ASP A 433 44.87 -0.50 -1.02
CA ASP A 433 45.92 0.45 -0.68
C ASP A 433 45.43 1.86 -1.00
N VAL A 434 45.66 2.82 -0.10
CA VAL A 434 45.06 4.16 -0.19
C VAL A 434 46.15 5.22 -0.07
N VAL A 435 46.23 6.05 -1.08
CA VAL A 435 46.99 7.32 -1.07
C VAL A 435 45.97 8.46 -1.03
N LYS A 436 46.12 9.39 -0.08
CA LYS A 436 45.15 10.47 0.12
C LYS A 436 45.77 11.82 0.41
N THR A 437 45.12 12.88 -0.08
CA THR A 437 45.55 14.27 0.13
C THR A 437 45.11 14.80 1.50
N ASN A 438 43.96 14.36 1.98
CA ASN A 438 43.34 14.83 3.22
C ASN A 438 42.83 13.65 4.06
N GLN A 439 42.66 13.87 5.34
CA GLN A 439 42.29 12.84 6.29
C GLN A 439 40.97 12.11 5.95
N ALA A 440 39.98 12.84 5.40
CA ALA A 440 38.67 12.34 5.08
C ALA A 440 38.50 11.91 3.61
N SER A 441 39.59 11.89 2.79
CA SER A 441 39.49 11.59 1.35
C SER A 441 39.02 10.18 1.04
N ASP A 442 39.18 9.24 1.97
CA ASP A 442 38.73 7.85 1.87
C ASP A 442 37.47 7.56 2.70
N PHE A 443 36.67 8.61 3.00
CA PHE A 443 35.40 8.42 3.67
C PHE A 443 34.47 7.50 2.86
N GLY A 444 33.92 6.48 3.51
CA GLY A 444 33.04 5.50 2.85
C GLY A 444 33.74 4.46 1.99
N ALA A 445 35.07 4.32 2.08
CA ALA A 445 35.82 3.29 1.37
C ALA A 445 35.33 1.88 1.74
N MET A 446 35.08 1.01 0.73
CA MET A 446 34.49 -0.33 0.90
C MET A 446 35.37 -1.33 1.64
N GLY A 447 36.69 -1.13 1.65
CA GLY A 447 37.65 -2.07 2.24
C GLY A 447 37.82 -2.00 3.75
N ARG A 448 37.05 -1.18 4.44
CA ARG A 448 37.16 -0.95 5.89
C ARG A 448 35.87 -0.42 6.51
N PRO A 449 35.64 -0.65 7.81
CA PRO A 449 34.59 0.07 8.55
C PRO A 449 34.90 1.58 8.67
N PHE A 450 33.95 2.35 9.11
CA PHE A 450 34.16 3.76 9.44
C PHE A 450 35.17 3.93 10.56
N TYR A 451 36.03 4.91 10.44
CA TYR A 451 36.85 5.35 11.58
C TYR A 451 35.98 5.99 12.68
N PRO A 452 36.48 6.05 13.94
CA PRO A 452 35.72 6.65 15.02
C PRO A 452 35.25 8.10 14.73
N ALA A 453 36.07 8.91 14.06
CA ALA A 453 35.71 10.28 13.70
C ALA A 453 34.60 10.32 12.62
N GLU A 454 34.62 9.40 11.66
CA GLU A 454 33.58 9.25 10.64
C GLU A 454 32.26 8.83 11.27
N SER A 455 32.31 7.83 12.17
CA SER A 455 31.15 7.37 12.92
C SER A 455 30.55 8.48 13.79
N ALA A 456 31.39 9.27 14.48
CA ALA A 456 30.92 10.42 15.27
C ALA A 456 30.27 11.51 14.40
N ALA A 457 30.86 11.79 13.22
CA ALA A 457 30.31 12.77 12.27
C ALA A 457 28.94 12.29 11.73
N MET A 458 28.81 10.99 11.40
CA MET A 458 27.58 10.41 10.93
C MET A 458 26.50 10.41 12.02
N GLN A 459 26.83 10.05 13.26
CA GLN A 459 25.88 10.13 14.38
C GLN A 459 25.40 11.57 14.61
N ALA A 460 26.31 12.54 14.60
CA ALA A 460 25.93 13.96 14.71
C ALA A 460 25.03 14.44 13.56
N TYR A 461 25.18 13.89 12.36
CA TYR A 461 24.28 14.16 11.23
C TYR A 461 22.89 13.59 11.47
N VAL A 462 22.79 12.35 11.95
CA VAL A 462 21.52 11.69 12.33
C VAL A 462 20.82 12.47 13.46
N ASP A 463 21.58 12.90 14.48
CA ASP A 463 21.03 13.69 15.60
C ASP A 463 20.43 15.02 15.14
N ARG A 464 21.09 15.70 14.20
CA ARG A 464 20.55 16.95 13.60
C ARG A 464 19.27 16.69 12.82
N GLY A 465 19.23 15.59 12.04
CA GLY A 465 18.03 15.20 11.31
C GLY A 465 16.85 14.92 12.24
N TYR A 466 17.10 14.23 13.35
CA TYR A 466 16.05 13.96 14.34
C TYR A 466 15.52 15.24 15.00
N LYS A 467 16.42 16.13 15.43
CA LYS A 467 16.02 17.44 15.99
C LYS A 467 15.17 18.25 15.02
N LEU A 468 15.53 18.26 13.73
CA LEU A 468 14.75 18.92 12.71
C LEU A 468 13.37 18.31 12.58
N PHE A 469 13.26 16.99 12.54
CA PHE A 469 11.96 16.30 12.48
C PHE A 469 11.07 16.66 13.68
N LEU A 470 11.60 16.61 14.91
CA LEU A 470 10.87 17.06 16.10
C LEU A 470 10.34 18.49 15.97
N GLN A 471 11.16 19.41 15.47
CA GLN A 471 10.77 20.81 15.25
C GLN A 471 9.64 20.94 14.22
N ARG A 472 9.68 20.17 13.12
CA ARG A 472 8.62 20.18 12.10
C ARG A 472 7.30 19.68 12.67
N VAL A 473 7.34 18.59 13.44
CA VAL A 473 6.14 18.05 14.10
C VAL A 473 5.62 19.04 15.16
N ALA A 474 6.48 19.57 16.01
CA ALA A 474 6.11 20.54 17.03
C ALA A 474 5.40 21.77 16.41
N ALA A 475 5.96 22.34 15.36
CA ALA A 475 5.39 23.47 14.64
C ALA A 475 4.05 23.12 13.95
N GLY A 476 3.98 21.95 13.32
CA GLY A 476 2.78 21.52 12.60
C GLY A 476 1.63 21.12 13.51
N ARG A 477 1.92 20.56 14.68
CA ARG A 477 0.93 20.06 15.65
C ARG A 477 0.67 21.01 16.82
N GLY A 478 1.32 22.18 16.86
CA GLY A 478 1.16 23.15 17.93
C GLY A 478 1.61 22.61 19.30
N MET A 479 2.66 21.80 19.32
CA MET A 479 3.21 21.14 20.52
C MET A 479 4.60 21.70 20.85
N LYS A 480 5.05 21.51 22.07
CA LYS A 480 6.47 21.75 22.42
C LYS A 480 7.34 20.60 21.92
N VAL A 481 8.59 20.89 21.58
CA VAL A 481 9.55 19.87 21.08
C VAL A 481 9.71 18.73 22.07
N GLU A 482 9.77 19.03 23.37
CA GLU A 482 9.91 18.06 24.44
C GLU A 482 8.65 17.18 24.62
N GLU A 483 7.47 17.71 24.29
CA GLU A 483 6.22 16.93 24.28
C GLU A 483 6.20 15.95 23.11
N VAL A 484 6.66 16.41 21.94
CA VAL A 484 6.81 15.55 20.75
C VAL A 484 7.84 14.47 21.03
N ASP A 485 9.01 14.79 21.60
CA ASP A 485 10.07 13.82 21.84
C ASP A 485 9.61 12.67 22.76
N ARG A 486 8.78 12.95 23.77
CA ARG A 486 8.22 11.91 24.66
C ARG A 486 7.35 10.86 23.96
N ILE A 487 6.69 11.22 22.88
CA ILE A 487 5.82 10.32 22.09
C ILE A 487 6.45 9.88 20.77
N ALA A 488 7.64 10.42 20.45
CA ALA A 488 8.41 10.14 19.26
C ALA A 488 9.36 8.95 19.47
N GLN A 489 10.65 9.18 19.53
CA GLN A 489 11.68 8.16 19.75
C GLN A 489 11.61 7.01 18.72
N GLY A 490 11.06 7.29 17.52
CA GLY A 490 10.82 6.29 16.49
C GLY A 490 9.60 5.40 16.70
N ARG A 491 8.76 5.67 17.71
CA ARG A 491 7.61 4.83 18.07
C ARG A 491 6.50 4.90 17.02
N VAL A 492 5.98 3.72 16.68
CA VAL A 492 4.81 3.53 15.81
C VAL A 492 3.54 3.56 16.64
N TRP A 493 2.53 4.21 16.13
CA TRP A 493 1.21 4.34 16.73
C TRP A 493 0.13 3.92 15.73
N THR A 494 -0.98 3.34 16.21
CA THR A 494 -2.19 3.22 15.39
C THR A 494 -2.86 4.58 15.23
N GLY A 495 -3.77 4.75 14.25
CA GLY A 495 -4.50 5.99 14.06
C GLY A 495 -5.27 6.41 15.31
N GLN A 496 -5.93 5.46 16.01
CA GLN A 496 -6.64 5.78 17.26
C GLN A 496 -5.70 6.13 18.43
N GLN A 497 -4.49 5.58 18.49
CA GLN A 497 -3.46 5.99 19.44
C GLN A 497 -2.89 7.36 19.07
N ALA A 498 -2.63 7.60 17.79
CA ALA A 498 -2.13 8.87 17.26
C ALA A 498 -3.09 10.04 17.51
N LEU A 499 -4.40 9.79 17.42
CA LEU A 499 -5.42 10.77 17.80
C LEU A 499 -5.29 11.19 19.27
N LYS A 500 -5.09 10.24 20.20
CA LYS A 500 -4.88 10.52 21.63
C LYS A 500 -3.63 11.36 21.87
N HIS A 501 -2.60 11.17 21.03
CA HIS A 501 -1.34 11.90 21.09
C HIS A 501 -1.35 13.21 20.27
N LYS A 502 -2.48 13.60 19.69
CA LYS A 502 -2.63 14.79 18.83
C LYS A 502 -1.74 14.76 17.57
N LEU A 503 -1.27 13.59 17.18
CA LEU A 503 -0.53 13.41 15.92
C LEU A 503 -1.48 13.35 14.70
N VAL A 504 -2.75 13.01 14.93
CA VAL A 504 -3.85 13.00 13.97
C VAL A 504 -4.98 13.86 14.53
N ASP A 505 -5.77 14.52 13.69
CA ASP A 505 -6.86 15.41 14.10
C ASP A 505 -8.19 14.67 14.22
N GLN A 506 -8.44 13.71 13.30
CA GLN A 506 -9.70 12.97 13.25
C GLN A 506 -9.46 11.54 12.73
N LEU A 507 -10.30 10.61 13.21
CA LEU A 507 -10.46 9.32 12.57
C LEU A 507 -11.49 9.44 11.45
N GLY A 508 -11.16 8.95 10.25
CA GLY A 508 -12.07 9.04 9.12
C GLY A 508 -11.44 8.61 7.79
N THR A 509 -12.32 8.48 6.81
CA THR A 509 -12.05 8.00 5.45
C THR A 509 -11.47 9.11 4.55
N LEU A 510 -11.03 8.72 3.35
CA LEU A 510 -10.65 9.67 2.29
C LEU A 510 -11.80 10.61 1.92
N ASP A 511 -13.03 10.10 1.84
CA ASP A 511 -14.22 10.93 1.51
C ASP A 511 -14.48 12.01 2.56
N GLU A 512 -14.32 11.69 3.86
CA GLU A 512 -14.43 12.65 4.95
C GLU A 512 -13.32 13.71 4.90
N ALA A 513 -12.11 13.32 4.52
CA ALA A 513 -10.99 14.25 4.30
C ALA A 513 -11.24 15.19 3.11
N ILE A 514 -11.82 14.69 2.01
CA ILE A 514 -12.23 15.52 0.85
C ILE A 514 -13.29 16.53 1.26
N LYS A 515 -14.32 16.11 1.99
CA LYS A 515 -15.36 17.01 2.51
C LYS A 515 -14.79 18.08 3.45
N ALA A 516 -13.83 17.70 4.30
CA ALA A 516 -13.14 18.65 5.18
C ALA A 516 -12.31 19.66 4.38
N ALA A 517 -11.61 19.24 3.33
CA ALA A 517 -10.84 20.10 2.45
C ALA A 517 -11.74 21.11 1.72
N ALA A 518 -12.86 20.66 1.15
CA ALA A 518 -13.86 21.52 0.53
C ALA A 518 -14.43 22.55 1.52
N LYS A 519 -14.73 22.12 2.75
CA LYS A 519 -15.21 23.01 3.82
C LYS A 519 -14.17 24.08 4.19
N LEU A 520 -12.90 23.71 4.28
CA LEU A 520 -11.82 24.68 4.55
C LEU A 520 -11.65 25.67 3.39
N ALA A 521 -11.83 25.23 2.15
CA ALA A 521 -11.83 26.07 0.96
C ALA A 521 -13.13 26.89 0.79
N LYS A 522 -14.16 26.64 1.61
CA LYS A 522 -15.50 27.27 1.54
C LYS A 522 -16.21 27.03 0.20
N VAL A 523 -16.01 25.87 -0.39
CA VAL A 523 -16.71 25.43 -1.61
C VAL A 523 -17.71 24.33 -1.28
N THR A 524 -18.92 24.42 -1.83
CA THR A 524 -20.00 23.43 -1.65
C THR A 524 -20.28 22.64 -2.92
N ASP A 525 -19.94 23.22 -4.07
CA ASP A 525 -20.00 22.58 -5.38
C ASP A 525 -18.58 22.47 -5.92
N TYR A 526 -18.10 21.22 -6.10
CA TYR A 526 -16.74 20.93 -6.54
C TYR A 526 -16.68 19.59 -7.26
N ALA A 527 -15.74 19.50 -8.20
CA ALA A 527 -15.28 18.23 -8.77
C ALA A 527 -14.11 17.68 -7.95
N THR A 528 -13.93 16.37 -7.97
CA THR A 528 -12.77 15.71 -7.38
C THR A 528 -11.92 15.12 -8.49
N THR A 529 -10.64 15.50 -8.57
CA THR A 529 -9.69 14.98 -9.55
C THR A 529 -8.50 14.33 -8.85
N THR A 530 -8.04 13.22 -9.37
CA THR A 530 -6.94 12.44 -8.77
C THR A 530 -5.61 12.70 -9.46
N TYR A 531 -4.56 12.90 -8.66
CA TYR A 531 -3.20 13.16 -9.09
C TYR A 531 -2.20 12.17 -8.46
N PRO A 532 -1.08 11.87 -9.14
CA PRO A 532 -0.96 12.00 -10.59
C PRO A 532 -2.05 11.20 -11.30
N GLY A 533 -2.37 11.53 -12.56
CA GLY A 533 -3.29 10.71 -13.36
C GLY A 533 -2.83 9.26 -13.38
N LYS A 534 -3.77 8.30 -13.50
CA LYS A 534 -3.38 6.88 -13.67
C LYS A 534 -2.54 6.77 -14.95
N PRO A 535 -1.33 6.19 -14.92
CA PRO A 535 -0.57 5.96 -16.14
C PRO A 535 -1.38 5.07 -17.09
N SER A 536 -1.23 5.28 -18.40
CA SER A 536 -1.88 4.38 -19.36
C SER A 536 -1.17 3.03 -19.38
N TRP A 537 -1.87 1.96 -19.77
CA TRP A 537 -1.24 0.66 -19.98
C TRP A 537 -0.13 0.72 -21.05
N MET A 538 -0.21 1.68 -21.98
CA MET A 538 0.80 1.94 -23.01
C MET A 538 2.08 2.52 -22.40
N ASP A 539 1.97 3.41 -21.40
CA ASP A 539 3.13 3.95 -20.69
C ASP A 539 3.84 2.82 -19.93
N GLN A 540 3.09 1.91 -19.30
CA GLN A 540 3.65 0.72 -18.67
C GLN A 540 4.31 -0.23 -19.67
N LEU A 541 3.73 -0.42 -20.87
CA LEU A 541 4.32 -1.27 -21.89
C LEU A 541 5.64 -0.69 -22.41
N MET A 542 5.74 0.64 -22.55
CA MET A 542 6.98 1.30 -22.95
C MET A 542 8.06 1.20 -21.87
N ASP A 543 7.68 1.24 -20.60
CA ASP A 543 8.59 1.00 -19.48
C ASP A 543 9.07 -0.47 -19.43
N VAL A 544 8.19 -1.44 -19.70
CA VAL A 544 8.51 -2.89 -19.74
C VAL A 544 9.39 -3.27 -20.93
N THR A 545 9.22 -2.62 -22.10
CA THR A 545 10.08 -2.90 -23.27
C THR A 545 11.53 -2.42 -23.08
N ALA A 546 11.83 -1.69 -21.99
CA ALA A 546 13.19 -1.38 -21.57
C ALA A 546 13.96 -2.57 -20.94
N GLY A 547 13.33 -3.74 -20.74
CA GLY A 547 14.05 -5.03 -20.89
C GLY A 547 14.38 -5.85 -19.66
N ASP A 548 13.96 -5.58 -18.39
CA ASP A 548 14.56 -6.31 -17.25
C ASP A 548 13.62 -6.98 -16.23
N ASP A 549 12.30 -6.92 -16.39
CA ASP A 549 11.33 -7.51 -15.45
C ASP A 549 11.47 -9.04 -15.27
N TYR A 550 11.94 -9.75 -16.32
CA TYR A 550 12.09 -11.21 -16.26
C TYR A 550 13.17 -11.64 -15.26
N LEU A 551 14.32 -10.96 -15.25
CA LEU A 551 15.43 -11.31 -14.37
C LEU A 551 15.10 -10.99 -12.90
N GLU A 552 14.45 -9.83 -12.66
CA GLU A 552 13.99 -9.45 -11.32
C GLU A 552 12.94 -10.42 -10.79
N SER A 553 11.93 -10.75 -11.59
CA SER A 553 10.91 -11.74 -11.23
C SER A 553 11.52 -13.09 -10.89
N LYS A 554 12.52 -13.52 -11.65
CA LYS A 554 13.23 -14.77 -11.41
C LYS A 554 14.09 -14.71 -10.16
N LEU A 555 14.79 -13.60 -9.91
CA LEU A 555 15.55 -13.38 -8.68
C LEU A 555 14.63 -13.34 -7.46
N ARG A 556 13.52 -12.62 -7.53
CA ARG A 556 12.50 -12.56 -6.47
C ARG A 556 11.92 -13.94 -6.17
N THR A 557 11.57 -14.71 -7.20
CA THR A 557 11.06 -16.09 -7.06
C THR A 557 12.13 -17.04 -6.49
N THR A 558 13.39 -16.90 -6.94
CA THR A 558 14.49 -17.77 -6.51
C THR A 558 14.94 -17.46 -5.08
N LEU A 559 15.06 -16.18 -4.73
CA LEU A 559 15.53 -15.73 -3.43
C LEU A 559 14.41 -15.64 -2.38
N GLY A 560 13.13 -15.58 -2.81
CA GLY A 560 11.99 -15.50 -1.92
C GLY A 560 12.15 -14.39 -0.87
N VAL A 561 12.00 -14.72 0.40
CA VAL A 561 12.13 -13.79 1.54
C VAL A 561 13.52 -13.15 1.68
N TYR A 562 14.54 -13.68 1.01
CA TYR A 562 15.88 -13.11 1.02
C TYR A 562 16.11 -12.05 -0.05
N TYR A 563 15.19 -11.88 -0.99
CA TYR A 563 15.33 -10.92 -2.08
C TYR A 563 15.41 -9.48 -1.57
N GLU A 564 14.44 -9.03 -0.80
CA GLU A 564 14.36 -7.64 -0.32
C GLU A 564 15.56 -7.23 0.55
N PRO A 565 16.03 -8.05 1.50
CA PRO A 565 17.25 -7.72 2.24
C PRO A 565 18.49 -7.60 1.37
N LEU A 566 18.67 -8.51 0.41
CA LEU A 566 19.83 -8.48 -0.49
C LEU A 566 19.76 -7.28 -1.43
N ARG A 567 18.56 -6.97 -1.94
CA ARG A 567 18.32 -5.77 -2.75
C ARG A 567 18.61 -4.51 -1.95
N PHE A 568 18.10 -4.41 -0.71
CA PHE A 568 18.37 -3.26 0.16
C PHE A 568 19.88 -3.04 0.33
N VAL A 569 20.64 -4.09 0.60
CA VAL A 569 22.10 -3.99 0.72
C VAL A 569 22.75 -3.55 -0.60
N SER A 570 22.26 -4.04 -1.74
CA SER A 570 22.83 -3.73 -3.06
C SER A 570 22.50 -2.31 -3.55
N THR A 571 21.38 -1.74 -3.09
CA THR A 571 20.91 -0.40 -3.52
C THR A 571 21.41 0.74 -2.64
N GLN A 572 22.11 0.42 -1.52
CA GLN A 572 22.68 1.48 -0.68
C GLN A 572 23.77 2.23 -1.45
N SER A 573 23.58 3.55 -1.58
CA SER A 573 24.60 4.43 -2.16
C SER A 573 25.89 4.38 -1.35
N ALA A 574 27.02 4.58 -2.01
CA ALA A 574 28.30 4.79 -1.34
C ALA A 574 28.29 5.98 -0.36
N TYR A 575 27.36 6.90 -0.53
CA TYR A 575 27.12 8.01 0.40
C TYR A 575 25.95 7.66 1.30
N PRO A 576 26.14 7.68 2.65
CA PRO A 576 25.08 7.37 3.58
C PRO A 576 23.96 8.42 3.51
N THR A 577 22.78 8.02 3.09
CA THR A 577 21.59 8.86 3.13
C THR A 577 20.83 8.64 4.43
N LEU A 578 20.31 9.72 5.02
CA LEU A 578 19.42 9.62 6.17
C LEU A 578 18.10 9.00 5.74
N GLN A 579 17.67 8.01 6.50
CA GLN A 579 16.42 7.29 6.25
C GLN A 579 15.40 7.55 7.35
N ALA A 580 14.18 7.80 6.92
CA ALA A 580 13.00 7.87 7.75
C ALA A 580 12.04 6.76 7.27
N ARG A 581 12.28 5.51 7.70
CA ARG A 581 11.52 4.30 7.30
C ARG A 581 11.03 3.49 8.50
N ILE A 582 10.01 2.68 8.25
CA ILE A 582 9.47 1.68 9.17
C ILE A 582 9.62 0.28 8.55
N PHE A 583 9.76 -0.76 9.38
CA PHE A 583 9.96 -2.16 8.96
C PHE A 583 8.69 -3.02 9.15
N PHE A 584 7.54 -2.54 9.09
CA PHE A 584 6.34 -3.35 9.24
C PHE A 584 5.45 -3.21 8.00
N GLU A 585 5.13 -4.32 7.35
CA GLU A 585 4.12 -4.36 6.30
C GLU A 585 2.82 -4.90 6.90
N PRO A 586 1.78 -4.08 7.02
CA PRO A 586 0.53 -4.44 7.67
C PRO A 586 -0.40 -5.18 6.70
N ASN A 587 0.01 -6.33 6.21
CA ASN A 587 -0.83 -7.17 5.35
C ASN A 587 -1.52 -8.27 6.16
N LEU A 588 -2.84 -8.31 6.12
CA LEU A 588 -3.62 -9.49 6.50
C LEU A 588 -3.56 -10.51 5.36
N LYS A 589 -2.86 -11.63 5.61
CA LYS A 589 -2.94 -12.81 4.75
C LYS A 589 -4.19 -13.59 5.03
#